data_d581eca19ab923b1d80e4eac1c2c9d15
#
_entry.id   d581eca19ab923b1d80e4eac1c2c9d15
#
_cell.length_a   1.000
_cell.length_b   1.000
_cell.length_c   1.000
_cell.angle_alpha   90.00
_cell.angle_beta   90.00
_cell.angle_gamma   90.00
#
_symmetry.space_group_name_H-M   'P 1'
#
loop_
_entity.id
_entity.type
_entity.pdbx_description
1 polymer ?
#
loop_
_entity_poly.entity_id
_entity_poly.type
_entity_poly.pdbx_seq_one_letter_code
_entity_poly.pdbx_strand_id
1 'polypeptide(L)'
;MTVGLLIATARNKSGLTQAELATRAGTSQAAIARYEADRVSPSVSTLERVLRAAGEDLLLSSSRGSQTDLSSAKAQLVRKNKVEINSLAR
;
A
#
# COMPACT_ATOMS: atom_id res chain seq x y z
N MET A 1 6.89 7.48 6.84
CA MET A 1 6.66 6.89 5.52
C MET A 1 5.40 7.47 4.91
N THR A 2 5.46 7.88 3.66
CA THR A 2 4.29 8.42 2.99
C THR A 2 3.56 7.31 2.26
N VAL A 3 2.29 7.57 1.93
CA VAL A 3 1.50 6.62 1.15
C VAL A 3 2.15 6.40 -0.21
N GLY A 4 2.67 7.47 -0.81
CA GLY A 4 3.32 7.34 -2.10
C GLY A 4 4.53 6.43 -2.04
N LEU A 5 5.34 6.58 -1.01
CA LEU A 5 6.51 5.71 -0.85
C LEU A 5 6.09 4.26 -0.62
N LEU A 6 5.02 4.07 0.14
CA LEU A 6 4.52 2.73 0.41
C LEU A 6 4.13 2.03 -0.90
N ILE A 7 3.41 2.73 -1.76
CA ILE A 7 2.97 2.17 -3.04
C ILE A 7 4.18 1.91 -3.94
N ALA A 8 5.09 2.87 -4.03
CA ALA A 8 6.27 2.71 -4.88
C ALA A 8 7.14 1.55 -4.42
N THR A 9 7.28 1.40 -3.12
CA THR A 9 8.07 0.31 -2.56
C THR A 9 7.46 -1.04 -2.90
N ALA A 10 6.15 -1.18 -2.71
CA ALA A 10 5.47 -2.43 -3.03
C ALA A 10 5.56 -2.75 -4.51
N ARG A 11 5.38 -1.71 -5.34
CA ARG A 11 5.44 -1.89 -6.78
C ARG A 11 6.84 -2.37 -7.21
N ASN A 12 7.86 -1.71 -6.70
CA ASN A 12 9.23 -2.05 -7.06
C ASN A 12 9.62 -3.45 -6.59
N LYS A 13 9.18 -3.82 -5.41
CA LYS A 13 9.46 -5.17 -4.90
C LYS A 13 8.84 -6.24 -5.77
N SER A 14 7.73 -5.93 -6.41
CA SER A 14 7.05 -6.88 -7.27
C SER A 14 7.54 -6.80 -8.72
N GLY A 15 8.44 -5.87 -9.01
CA GLY A 15 8.96 -5.73 -10.36
C GLY A 15 7.98 -5.18 -11.36
N LEU A 16 6.99 -4.43 -10.89
CA LEU A 16 5.95 -3.90 -11.76
C LEU A 16 6.26 -2.47 -12.16
N THR A 17 5.88 -2.11 -13.39
CA THR A 17 5.86 -0.71 -13.79
C THR A 17 4.59 -0.07 -13.23
N GLN A 18 4.54 1.26 -13.25
CA GLN A 18 3.33 1.96 -12.85
C GLN A 18 2.13 1.54 -13.70
N ALA A 19 2.36 1.36 -14.99
CA ALA A 19 1.28 0.95 -15.89
C ALA A 19 0.79 -0.45 -15.57
N GLU A 20 1.71 -1.36 -15.27
CA GLU A 20 1.33 -2.72 -14.91
C GLU A 20 0.55 -2.76 -13.62
N LEU A 21 1.00 -2.01 -12.62
CA LEU A 21 0.28 -1.96 -11.35
C LEU A 21 -1.11 -1.37 -11.57
N ALA A 22 -1.20 -0.31 -12.38
CA ALA A 22 -2.48 0.33 -12.65
C ALA A 22 -3.47 -0.66 -13.27
N THR A 23 -3.00 -1.44 -14.24
CA THR A 23 -3.84 -2.44 -14.89
C THR A 23 -4.35 -3.46 -13.88
N ARG A 24 -3.45 -3.96 -13.05
CA ARG A 24 -3.83 -4.96 -12.05
C ARG A 24 -4.78 -4.40 -11.00
N ALA A 25 -4.61 -3.14 -10.66
CA ALA A 25 -5.44 -2.51 -9.62
C ALA A 25 -6.74 -1.94 -10.18
N GLY A 26 -6.91 -1.97 -11.49
CA GLY A 26 -8.13 -1.43 -12.09
C GLY A 26 -8.18 0.09 -12.07
N THR A 27 -7.04 0.73 -12.24
CA THR A 27 -6.97 2.18 -12.25
C THR A 27 -6.04 2.62 -13.38
N SER A 28 -5.73 3.89 -13.47
CA SER A 28 -4.88 4.43 -14.53
C SER A 28 -3.47 4.63 -14.06
N GLN A 29 -2.53 4.61 -15.00
CA GLN A 29 -1.15 4.90 -14.66
C GLN A 29 -1.02 6.30 -14.09
N ALA A 30 -1.79 7.26 -14.59
CA ALA A 30 -1.75 8.62 -14.09
C ALA A 30 -2.14 8.67 -12.61
N ALA A 31 -3.12 7.86 -12.22
CA ALA A 31 -3.52 7.79 -10.81
C ALA A 31 -2.38 7.23 -9.95
N ILE A 32 -1.77 6.15 -10.39
CA ILE A 32 -0.65 5.56 -9.66
C ILE A 32 0.49 6.57 -9.53
N ALA A 33 0.80 7.27 -10.60
CA ALA A 33 1.87 8.26 -10.58
C ALA A 33 1.58 9.37 -9.56
N ARG A 34 0.33 9.83 -9.51
CA ARG A 34 -0.04 10.87 -8.54
C ARG A 34 0.03 10.37 -7.11
N TYR A 35 -0.38 9.14 -6.88
CA TYR A 35 -0.26 8.56 -5.54
C TYR A 35 1.20 8.45 -5.12
N GLU A 36 2.06 7.98 -6.01
CA GLU A 36 3.47 7.80 -5.67
C GLU A 36 4.17 9.13 -5.45
N ALA A 37 3.69 10.19 -6.11
CA ALA A 37 4.24 11.52 -5.93
C ALA A 37 3.62 12.26 -4.74
N ASP A 38 2.73 11.62 -4.01
CA ASP A 38 2.01 12.21 -2.88
C ASP A 38 1.20 13.46 -3.27
N ARG A 39 0.78 13.51 -4.52
CA ARG A 39 -0.05 14.63 -4.98
C ARG A 39 -1.51 14.44 -4.60
N VAL A 40 -1.93 13.20 -4.54
CA VAL A 40 -3.29 12.82 -4.17
C VAL A 40 -3.16 11.65 -3.24
N SER A 41 -3.99 11.65 -2.21
CA SER A 41 -4.01 10.54 -1.26
C SER A 41 -5.15 9.61 -1.61
N PRO A 42 -4.89 8.32 -1.79
CA PRO A 42 -5.98 7.39 -2.03
C PRO A 42 -6.76 7.14 -0.75
N SER A 43 -8.00 6.73 -0.88
CA SER A 43 -8.75 6.25 0.28
C SER A 43 -8.09 4.97 0.78
N VAL A 44 -8.45 4.55 1.99
CA VAL A 44 -7.90 3.32 2.54
C VAL A 44 -8.27 2.13 1.67
N SER A 45 -9.52 2.08 1.20
CA SER A 45 -9.93 0.95 0.37
C SER A 45 -9.20 0.93 -0.97
N THR A 46 -8.94 2.09 -1.56
CA THR A 46 -8.17 2.16 -2.79
C THR A 46 -6.72 1.73 -2.53
N LEU A 47 -6.16 2.19 -1.44
CA LEU A 47 -4.80 1.82 -1.09
C LEU A 47 -4.68 0.31 -0.90
N GLU A 48 -5.63 -0.29 -0.20
CA GLU A 48 -5.65 -1.74 -0.05
C GLU A 48 -5.67 -2.45 -1.39
N ARG A 49 -6.52 -1.97 -2.28
CA ARG A 49 -6.64 -2.60 -3.60
C ARG A 49 -5.34 -2.49 -4.39
N VAL A 50 -4.72 -1.33 -4.33
CA VAL A 50 -3.47 -1.10 -5.04
C VAL A 50 -2.35 -1.97 -4.48
N LEU A 51 -2.23 -2.02 -3.15
CA LEU A 51 -1.19 -2.83 -2.54
C LEU A 51 -1.42 -4.32 -2.76
N ARG A 52 -2.68 -4.76 -2.72
CA ARG A 52 -2.98 -6.16 -2.99
C ARG A 52 -2.62 -6.52 -4.42
N ALA A 53 -2.83 -5.60 -5.36
CA ALA A 53 -2.45 -5.82 -6.75
C ALA A 53 -0.95 -5.98 -6.90
N ALA A 54 -0.18 -5.41 -5.98
CA ALA A 54 1.26 -5.57 -5.95
C ALA A 54 1.71 -6.76 -5.09
N GLY A 55 0.76 -7.56 -4.61
CA GLY A 55 1.10 -8.75 -3.84
C GLY A 55 1.36 -8.51 -2.37
N GLU A 56 0.94 -7.39 -1.85
CA GLU A 56 1.18 -7.03 -0.45
C GLU A 56 -0.16 -6.82 0.26
N ASP A 57 -0.14 -6.96 1.57
CA ASP A 57 -1.28 -6.60 2.39
C ASP A 57 -0.90 -5.39 3.22
N LEU A 58 -1.91 -4.60 3.56
CA LEU A 58 -1.70 -3.40 4.34
C LEU A 58 -2.16 -3.62 5.76
N LEU A 59 -1.27 -3.37 6.71
CA LEU A 59 -1.64 -3.35 8.12
C LEU A 59 -1.57 -1.91 8.59
N LEU A 60 -2.66 -1.45 9.18
CA LEU A 60 -2.73 -0.13 9.75
C LEU A 60 -2.90 -0.23 11.24
N SER A 61 -2.17 0.59 11.96
CA SER A 61 -2.27 0.63 13.39
C SER A 61 -2.20 2.09 13.81
N SER A 62 -3.13 2.49 14.66
CA SER A 62 -3.19 3.86 15.14
C SER A 62 -3.00 3.84 16.64
N SER A 63 -2.12 4.69 17.14
CA SER A 63 -1.81 4.67 18.56
C SER A 63 -2.99 5.10 19.42
N ARG A 64 -3.89 5.91 18.88
CA ARG A 64 -5.03 6.38 19.67
C ARG A 64 -6.33 5.73 19.27
N GLY A 65 -6.36 5.11 18.12
CA GLY A 65 -7.58 4.50 17.67
C GLY A 65 -8.65 5.46 17.20
N SER A 66 -8.39 6.74 17.25
CA SER A 66 -9.39 7.70 16.85
C SER A 66 -9.09 8.38 15.54
N GLN A 67 -7.89 8.18 15.04
CA GLN A 67 -7.48 8.79 13.79
C GLN A 67 -7.62 7.83 12.65
N THR A 68 -8.13 8.34 11.54
CA THR A 68 -8.19 7.53 10.34
C THR A 68 -7.27 8.07 9.26
N ASP A 69 -6.55 9.11 9.57
CA ASP A 69 -5.61 9.72 8.65
C ASP A 69 -4.38 8.83 8.54
N LEU A 70 -4.04 8.45 7.33
CA LEU A 70 -2.90 7.58 7.09
C LEU A 70 -1.60 8.20 7.57
N SER A 71 -1.51 9.50 7.60
CA SER A 71 -0.29 10.15 8.06
C SER A 71 -0.10 9.99 9.55
N SER A 72 -1.16 9.74 10.30
CA SER A 72 -1.09 9.53 11.74
C SER A 72 -1.01 8.09 12.13
N ALA A 73 -1.31 7.19 11.24
CA ALA A 73 -1.33 5.77 11.52
C ALA A 73 0.01 5.17 11.15
N LYS A 74 0.36 4.13 11.84
CA LYS A 74 1.50 3.33 11.42
C LYS A 74 1.05 2.40 10.32
N ALA A 75 1.78 2.38 9.22
CA ALA A 75 1.45 1.54 8.11
C ALA A 75 2.62 0.61 7.82
N GLN A 76 2.32 -0.64 7.60
CA GLN A 76 3.32 -1.64 7.29
C GLN A 76 2.86 -2.48 6.12
N LEU A 77 3.81 -2.85 5.29
CA LEU A 77 3.56 -3.81 4.24
C LEU A 77 3.85 -5.19 4.77
N VAL A 78 2.93 -6.09 4.49
CA VAL A 78 3.03 -7.45 4.94
C VAL A 78 2.91 -8.36 3.74
N ARG A 79 3.87 -9.24 3.55
CA ARG A 79 3.82 -10.16 2.45
C ARG A 79 2.84 -11.27 2.73
N LYS A 80 1.99 -11.52 1.76
CA LYS A 80 0.93 -12.48 1.94
C LYS A 80 1.41 -13.87 2.28
N ASN A 81 2.53 -14.24 1.75
CA ASN A 81 2.97 -15.62 1.90
C ASN A 81 3.86 -15.86 3.08
N LYS A 82 4.24 -14.82 3.78
CA LYS A 82 5.21 -14.99 4.84
C LYS A 82 4.74 -14.57 6.17
N VAL A 83 3.88 -13.63 6.17
CA VAL A 83 3.53 -12.96 7.40
C VAL A 83 2.95 -13.89 8.42
N GLU A 84 2.14 -14.80 7.97
CA GLU A 84 1.46 -15.65 8.91
C GLU A 84 2.45 -16.48 9.70
N ILE A 85 3.53 -16.87 9.07
CA ILE A 85 4.49 -17.69 9.74
C ILE A 85 5.19 -16.94 10.83
N ASN A 86 5.66 -15.76 10.49
CA ASN A 86 6.45 -15.00 11.43
C ASN A 86 5.64 -14.44 12.56
N SER A 87 4.47 -13.94 12.25
CA SER A 87 3.68 -13.38 13.31
C SER A 87 3.18 -14.43 14.25
N LEU A 88 2.88 -15.59 13.77
CA LEU A 88 2.34 -16.63 14.61
C LEU A 88 3.38 -17.31 15.45
N ALA A 89 4.62 -17.17 15.05
CA ALA A 89 5.68 -17.78 15.82
C ALA A 89 5.90 -17.09 17.14
N ARG A 90 5.29 -15.98 17.35
CA ARG A 90 5.40 -15.31 18.66
C ARG A 90 4.52 -15.95 19.67
#